data_005efb3c62d369a7f2b19a296a86820a
#
_entry.id   005efb3c62d369a7f2b19a296a86820a
#
_cell.length_a   1.000
_cell.length_b   1.000
_cell.length_c   1.000
_cell.angle_alpha   90.00
_cell.angle_beta   90.00
_cell.angle_gamma   90.00
#
_symmetry.space_group_name_H-M   'P 1'
#
loop_
_entity.id
_entity.type
_entity.pdbx_description
1 polymer ?
#
loop_
_entity_poly.entity_id
_entity_poly.type
_entity_poly.pdbx_seq_one_letter_code
_entity_poly.pdbx_strand_id
1 'polypeptide(L)'
;MRKIFAIIFVIAAACVSAYAQGKGVDNQNQRVRDSSVGRAPGTNGGNQDVGAGRGMDFGKGRTPAPPPIPNPYRFSARRDAILKAVEEVMRDRKLILDTAASKPDDGVLVSQPYTFIKGAVVSQAELNRYADVPPTESRGWTRGRYTIIVETQPIDGLNTNVSINAKIEGRTDGASGAEWATLTSTGTAEQEFLKALIERVTGAPPAGYAPEAEPQP
;
A
#
# COMPACT_ATOMS: atom_id res chain seq x y z
N MET A 1 -35.42 -5.24 -59.62
CA MET A 1 -35.77 -4.30 -58.54
C MET A 1 -36.63 -4.90 -57.43
N ARG A 2 -37.61 -5.77 -57.69
CA ARG A 2 -38.48 -6.37 -56.65
C ARG A 2 -37.74 -7.29 -55.66
N LYS A 3 -36.68 -7.97 -56.05
CA LYS A 3 -35.92 -8.87 -55.15
C LYS A 3 -34.98 -8.15 -54.17
N ILE A 4 -34.54 -6.93 -54.51
CA ILE A 4 -33.68 -6.11 -53.63
C ILE A 4 -34.50 -5.52 -52.48
N PHE A 5 -35.74 -5.13 -52.72
CA PHE A 5 -36.62 -4.65 -51.66
C PHE A 5 -37.00 -5.70 -50.63
N ALA A 6 -37.13 -6.97 -51.05
CA ALA A 6 -37.41 -8.06 -50.12
C ALA A 6 -36.27 -8.35 -49.16
N ILE A 7 -35.02 -8.23 -49.62
CA ILE A 7 -33.80 -8.44 -48.79
C ILE A 7 -33.65 -7.30 -47.77
N ILE A 8 -33.88 -6.06 -48.16
CA ILE A 8 -33.82 -4.91 -47.28
C ILE A 8 -34.88 -4.99 -46.17
N PHE A 9 -36.09 -5.51 -46.47
CA PHE A 9 -37.12 -5.66 -45.49
C PHE A 9 -36.86 -6.78 -44.47
N VAL A 10 -36.21 -7.86 -44.88
CA VAL A 10 -35.80 -8.95 -43.96
C VAL A 10 -34.66 -8.48 -43.04
N ILE A 11 -33.71 -7.69 -43.52
CA ILE A 11 -32.62 -7.14 -42.69
C ILE A 11 -33.15 -6.11 -41.69
N ALA A 12 -34.12 -5.28 -42.07
CA ALA A 12 -34.78 -4.32 -41.17
C ALA A 12 -35.59 -5.01 -40.07
N ALA A 13 -36.26 -6.14 -40.35
CA ALA A 13 -36.99 -6.91 -39.35
C ALA A 13 -36.06 -7.66 -38.34
N ALA A 14 -34.86 -8.03 -38.72
CA ALA A 14 -33.87 -8.67 -37.84
C ALA A 14 -33.25 -7.69 -36.84
N CYS A 15 -33.19 -6.39 -37.12
CA CYS A 15 -32.65 -5.38 -36.22
C CYS A 15 -33.57 -4.99 -35.06
N VAL A 16 -34.88 -5.30 -35.12
CA VAL A 16 -35.82 -4.92 -34.07
C VAL A 16 -35.84 -5.90 -32.89
N SER A 17 -35.31 -7.11 -33.04
CA SER A 17 -35.34 -8.13 -31.99
C SER A 17 -34.17 -8.02 -30.98
N ALA A 18 -33.21 -7.12 -31.18
CA ALA A 18 -32.02 -7.00 -30.31
C ALA A 18 -32.22 -6.08 -29.09
N TYR A 19 -33.37 -5.37 -29.00
CA TYR A 19 -33.62 -4.43 -27.89
C TYR A 19 -34.40 -4.99 -26.70
N ALA A 20 -34.74 -6.28 -26.70
CA ALA A 20 -35.65 -6.84 -25.69
C ALA A 20 -34.95 -7.62 -24.55
N GLN A 21 -33.61 -7.74 -24.52
CA GLN A 21 -32.91 -8.55 -23.50
C GLN A 21 -32.17 -7.75 -22.41
N GLY A 22 -32.20 -6.42 -22.42
CA GLY A 22 -31.50 -5.58 -21.46
C GLY A 22 -32.26 -5.30 -20.15
N LYS A 23 -33.54 -5.56 -20.05
CA LYS A 23 -34.33 -5.11 -18.89
C LYS A 23 -34.39 -6.05 -17.69
N GLY A 24 -33.94 -7.30 -17.82
CA GLY A 24 -34.04 -8.28 -16.75
C GLY A 24 -32.87 -8.19 -15.72
N VAL A 25 -31.69 -7.85 -16.18
CA VAL A 25 -30.48 -7.88 -15.34
C VAL A 25 -30.36 -6.60 -14.51
N ASP A 26 -30.74 -5.46 -15.07
CA ASP A 26 -30.67 -4.17 -14.36
C ASP A 26 -31.68 -4.10 -13.21
N ASN A 27 -32.88 -4.68 -13.40
CA ASN A 27 -33.89 -4.73 -12.34
C ASN A 27 -33.51 -5.69 -11.18
N GLN A 28 -32.76 -6.75 -11.45
CA GLN A 28 -32.26 -7.63 -10.39
C GLN A 28 -31.13 -6.97 -9.61
N ASN A 29 -30.20 -6.29 -10.28
CA ASN A 29 -29.13 -5.55 -9.63
C ASN A 29 -29.68 -4.38 -8.80
N GLN A 30 -30.75 -3.73 -9.26
CA GLN A 30 -31.40 -2.67 -8.52
C GLN A 30 -32.17 -3.19 -7.30
N ARG A 31 -32.87 -4.34 -7.42
CA ARG A 31 -33.52 -5.00 -6.28
C ARG A 31 -32.52 -5.50 -5.23
N VAL A 32 -31.36 -5.99 -5.65
CA VAL A 32 -30.30 -6.40 -4.71
C VAL A 32 -29.70 -5.17 -4.00
N ARG A 33 -29.54 -4.05 -4.70
CA ARG A 33 -29.12 -2.79 -4.07
C ARG A 33 -30.19 -2.24 -3.12
N ASP A 34 -31.46 -2.26 -3.52
CA ASP A 34 -32.57 -1.77 -2.69
C ASP A 34 -32.83 -2.67 -1.48
N SER A 35 -32.55 -3.97 -1.57
CA SER A 35 -32.66 -4.90 -0.44
C SER A 35 -31.45 -4.88 0.48
N SER A 36 -30.30 -4.40 -0.01
CA SER A 36 -29.09 -4.23 0.81
C SER A 36 -29.05 -2.88 1.54
N VAL A 37 -29.82 -1.89 1.08
CA VAL A 37 -30.07 -0.65 1.80
C VAL A 37 -31.18 -0.93 2.81
N GLY A 38 -30.81 -1.40 3.98
CA GLY A 38 -31.71 -1.69 5.09
C GLY A 38 -32.60 -0.51 5.41
N ARG A 39 -33.78 -0.50 4.84
CA ARG A 39 -34.82 0.46 5.12
C ARG A 39 -35.70 -0.03 6.25
N ALA A 40 -35.18 0.02 7.44
CA ALA A 40 -35.99 0.02 8.64
C ALA A 40 -35.73 1.32 9.38
N PRO A 41 -36.61 2.33 9.26
CA PRO A 41 -36.54 3.45 10.17
C PRO A 41 -36.99 2.94 11.53
N GLY A 42 -36.08 2.86 12.48
CA GLY A 42 -36.44 2.77 13.87
C GLY A 42 -36.01 1.55 14.65
N THR A 43 -35.15 0.70 14.17
CA THR A 43 -34.59 -0.36 14.99
C THR A 43 -33.06 -0.24 15.09
N ASN A 44 -32.61 0.26 16.21
CA ASN A 44 -31.21 0.43 16.62
C ASN A 44 -30.40 1.42 15.81
N GLY A 45 -30.38 2.64 16.27
CA GLY A 45 -29.61 3.82 15.93
C GLY A 45 -28.16 3.66 15.45
N GLY A 46 -27.92 2.91 14.39
CA GLY A 46 -26.65 2.84 13.72
C GLY A 46 -26.76 3.53 12.38
N ASN A 47 -26.01 4.60 12.16
CA ASN A 47 -25.76 5.12 10.82
C ASN A 47 -25.17 3.99 9.99
N GLN A 48 -25.97 3.44 9.09
CA GLN A 48 -25.47 2.47 8.13
C GLN A 48 -24.74 3.22 7.04
N ASP A 49 -23.43 3.18 7.08
CA ASP A 49 -22.61 3.58 5.96
C ASP A 49 -22.85 2.63 4.79
N VAL A 50 -23.37 3.21 3.71
CA VAL A 50 -23.76 2.50 2.49
C VAL A 50 -22.46 2.00 1.82
N GLY A 51 -22.20 0.72 1.89
CA GLY A 51 -21.13 0.10 1.12
C GLY A 51 -20.06 -0.66 1.93
N ALA A 52 -20.05 -0.55 3.24
CA ALA A 52 -19.28 -1.44 4.08
C ALA A 52 -20.15 -2.62 4.48
N GLY A 53 -19.77 -3.84 4.15
CA GLY A 53 -20.36 -5.03 4.73
C GLY A 53 -20.50 -4.81 6.24
N ARG A 54 -21.44 -5.49 6.89
CA ARG A 54 -21.75 -5.41 8.33
C ARG A 54 -20.47 -5.53 9.17
N GLY A 55 -19.70 -4.46 9.22
CA GLY A 55 -18.69 -4.27 10.24
C GLY A 55 -19.44 -3.99 11.53
N MET A 56 -19.47 -4.92 12.47
CA MET A 56 -19.86 -4.60 13.82
C MET A 56 -18.87 -3.57 14.32
N ASP A 57 -19.36 -2.36 14.52
CA ASP A 57 -18.58 -1.29 15.13
C ASP A 57 -18.47 -1.61 16.63
N PHE A 58 -17.45 -2.42 16.97
CA PHE A 58 -17.11 -2.69 18.36
C PHE A 58 -16.30 -1.53 18.91
N GLY A 59 -16.98 -0.53 19.41
CA GLY A 59 -16.35 0.54 20.16
C GLY A 59 -16.32 1.89 19.48
N LYS A 60 -16.59 2.87 20.24
CA LYS A 60 -16.49 4.30 19.92
C LYS A 60 -15.08 4.62 19.43
N GLY A 61 -14.99 5.03 18.17
CA GLY A 61 -13.83 5.73 17.65
C GLY A 61 -12.64 4.80 17.36
N ARG A 62 -12.49 4.39 16.11
CA ARG A 62 -11.16 4.03 15.63
C ARG A 62 -10.28 5.24 15.87
N THR A 63 -9.25 5.07 16.66
CA THR A 63 -8.20 6.08 16.76
C THR A 63 -7.78 6.42 15.34
N PRO A 64 -7.94 7.64 14.86
CA PRO A 64 -7.56 7.99 13.51
C PRO A 64 -6.11 7.59 13.31
N ALA A 65 -5.80 6.96 12.18
CA ALA A 65 -4.43 6.62 11.86
C ALA A 65 -3.58 7.91 11.92
N PRO A 66 -2.42 7.87 12.56
CA PRO A 66 -1.57 9.05 12.64
C PRO A 66 -1.22 9.52 11.22
N PRO A 67 -1.08 10.84 11.02
CA PRO A 67 -0.71 11.37 9.72
C PRO A 67 0.66 10.82 9.30
N PRO A 68 0.90 10.60 8.00
CA PRO A 68 2.20 10.14 7.52
C PRO A 68 3.29 11.14 7.90
N ILE A 69 4.45 10.63 8.31
CA ILE A 69 5.62 11.44 8.62
C ILE A 69 6.12 12.06 7.29
N PRO A 70 6.41 13.37 7.23
CA PRO A 70 6.92 13.98 6.01
C PRO A 70 8.24 13.33 5.58
N ASN A 71 8.36 13.08 4.30
CA ASN A 71 9.57 12.53 3.67
C ASN A 71 9.88 13.39 2.44
N PRO A 72 10.96 14.16 2.44
CA PRO A 72 12.08 14.24 3.40
C PRO A 72 11.71 14.77 4.79
N TYR A 73 12.43 14.29 5.81
CA TYR A 73 12.32 14.76 7.18
C TYR A 73 13.56 15.55 7.60
N ARG A 74 13.33 16.68 8.28
CA ARG A 74 14.41 17.56 8.76
C ARG A 74 14.79 17.20 10.20
N PHE A 75 16.03 16.81 10.41
CA PHE A 75 16.60 16.57 11.72
C PHE A 75 17.46 17.76 12.17
N SER A 76 17.34 18.13 13.46
CA SER A 76 18.27 19.08 14.12
C SER A 76 19.48 18.31 14.64
N ALA A 77 20.22 17.72 13.72
CA ALA A 77 21.43 16.95 14.00
C ALA A 77 22.40 17.03 12.81
N ARG A 78 23.69 16.89 13.10
CA ARG A 78 24.75 16.88 12.11
C ARG A 78 24.66 15.62 11.26
N ARG A 79 25.06 15.71 10.00
CA ARG A 79 25.03 14.60 9.04
C ARG A 79 25.70 13.33 9.57
N ASP A 80 26.89 13.47 10.17
CA ASP A 80 27.66 12.31 10.67
C ASP A 80 26.89 11.55 11.77
N ALA A 81 26.21 12.29 12.65
CA ALA A 81 25.36 11.69 13.69
C ALA A 81 24.16 10.98 13.08
N ILE A 82 23.56 11.54 12.03
CA ILE A 82 22.46 10.91 11.30
C ILE A 82 22.92 9.64 10.59
N LEU A 83 24.04 9.66 9.87
CA LEU A 83 24.58 8.47 9.19
C LEU A 83 24.82 7.32 10.20
N LYS A 84 25.42 7.62 11.35
CA LYS A 84 25.60 6.64 12.43
C LYS A 84 24.25 6.10 12.94
N ALA A 85 23.27 6.98 13.17
CA ALA A 85 21.94 6.57 13.61
C ALA A 85 21.25 5.67 12.56
N VAL A 86 21.40 5.96 11.26
CA VAL A 86 20.89 5.13 10.17
C VAL A 86 21.49 3.73 10.21
N GLU A 87 22.81 3.61 10.37
CA GLU A 87 23.48 2.31 10.48
C GLU A 87 22.99 1.52 11.72
N GLU A 88 22.77 2.20 12.85
CA GLU A 88 22.23 1.58 14.05
C GLU A 88 20.80 1.09 13.84
N VAL A 89 19.93 1.90 13.22
CA VAL A 89 18.56 1.49 12.88
C VAL A 89 18.54 0.33 11.90
N MET A 90 19.41 0.34 10.89
CA MET A 90 19.56 -0.80 9.97
C MET A 90 19.91 -2.07 10.72
N ARG A 91 20.87 -2.01 11.64
CA ARG A 91 21.30 -3.15 12.48
C ARG A 91 20.16 -3.66 13.35
N ASP A 92 19.44 -2.78 14.04
CA ASP A 92 18.33 -3.13 14.93
C ASP A 92 17.19 -3.82 14.16
N ARG A 93 16.95 -3.37 12.92
CA ARG A 93 15.97 -3.95 12.01
C ARG A 93 16.47 -5.15 11.22
N LYS A 94 17.69 -5.61 11.47
CA LYS A 94 18.33 -6.72 10.76
C LYS A 94 18.51 -6.46 9.25
N LEU A 95 18.60 -5.20 8.86
CA LEU A 95 18.95 -4.78 7.52
C LEU A 95 20.46 -4.75 7.41
N ILE A 96 20.99 -5.46 6.43
CA ILE A 96 22.44 -5.49 6.19
C ILE A 96 22.80 -4.32 5.29
N LEU A 97 23.79 -3.52 5.68
CA LEU A 97 24.29 -2.44 4.85
C LEU A 97 24.98 -3.01 3.60
N ASP A 98 24.61 -2.52 2.44
CA ASP A 98 25.31 -2.81 1.19
C ASP A 98 26.45 -1.81 1.02
N THR A 99 27.67 -2.24 1.36
CA THR A 99 28.86 -1.40 1.29
C THR A 99 29.28 -1.08 -0.14
N ALA A 100 28.89 -1.90 -1.12
CA ALA A 100 29.21 -1.66 -2.52
C ALA A 100 28.28 -0.59 -3.16
N ALA A 101 27.00 -0.58 -2.75
CA ALA A 101 26.04 0.39 -3.24
C ALA A 101 26.00 1.69 -2.41
N SER A 102 26.45 1.64 -1.16
CA SER A 102 26.46 2.80 -0.25
C SER A 102 27.62 3.74 -0.57
N LYS A 103 27.35 5.04 -0.44
CA LYS A 103 28.33 6.13 -0.58
C LYS A 103 28.20 7.08 0.61
N PRO A 104 28.77 6.73 1.77
CA PRO A 104 28.64 7.54 2.99
C PRO A 104 29.17 8.97 2.81
N ASP A 105 30.21 9.16 2.01
CA ASP A 105 30.78 10.48 1.71
C ASP A 105 29.79 11.39 0.97
N ASP A 106 28.96 10.78 0.09
CA ASP A 106 27.86 11.47 -0.62
C ASP A 106 26.59 11.53 0.25
N GLY A 107 26.56 10.87 1.40
CA GLY A 107 25.40 10.78 2.29
C GLY A 107 24.36 9.75 1.89
N VAL A 108 24.73 8.77 1.11
CA VAL A 108 23.84 7.71 0.63
C VAL A 108 24.19 6.40 1.29
N LEU A 109 23.20 5.81 2.01
CA LEU A 109 23.29 4.48 2.58
C LEU A 109 22.22 3.59 1.98
N VAL A 110 22.62 2.39 1.57
CA VAL A 110 21.73 1.42 0.91
C VAL A 110 21.78 0.12 1.67
N SER A 111 20.62 -0.48 1.96
CA SER A 111 20.56 -1.82 2.53
C SER A 111 20.66 -2.89 1.45
N GLN A 112 21.15 -4.08 1.82
CA GLN A 112 20.90 -5.26 1.00
C GLN A 112 19.40 -5.57 0.94
N PRO A 113 18.93 -6.29 -0.10
CA PRO A 113 17.53 -6.67 -0.21
C PRO A 113 17.08 -7.50 0.99
N TYR A 114 16.10 -7.01 1.73
CA TYR A 114 15.51 -7.68 2.89
C TYR A 114 14.23 -8.40 2.49
N THR A 115 14.18 -9.71 2.71
CA THR A 115 13.00 -10.53 2.44
C THR A 115 12.05 -10.46 3.62
N PHE A 116 10.83 -9.93 3.41
CA PHE A 116 9.83 -9.71 4.46
C PHE A 116 8.81 -10.85 4.62
N ILE A 117 9.07 -12.00 4.04
CA ILE A 117 8.16 -13.16 4.03
C ILE A 117 8.30 -13.95 5.32
N LYS A 118 7.16 -14.34 5.89
CA LYS A 118 7.10 -15.23 7.06
C LYS A 118 6.89 -16.71 6.70
N GLY A 119 6.35 -17.00 5.53
CA GLY A 119 6.01 -18.35 5.05
C GLY A 119 6.86 -18.82 3.87
N ALA A 120 6.52 -20.00 3.35
CA ALA A 120 7.17 -20.56 2.15
C ALA A 120 6.87 -19.73 0.88
N VAL A 121 5.69 -19.09 0.83
CA VAL A 121 5.22 -18.25 -0.27
C VAL A 121 4.68 -16.96 0.33
N VAL A 122 4.92 -15.82 -0.34
CA VAL A 122 4.37 -14.53 0.09
C VAL A 122 2.86 -14.54 -0.07
N SER A 123 2.13 -14.16 0.97
CA SER A 123 0.71 -13.89 0.84
C SER A 123 0.49 -12.53 0.16
N GLN A 124 -0.63 -12.40 -0.56
CA GLN A 124 -0.97 -11.12 -1.17
C GLN A 124 -1.12 -10.01 -0.13
N ALA A 125 -1.62 -10.32 1.06
CA ALA A 125 -1.73 -9.36 2.15
C ALA A 125 -0.35 -8.86 2.65
N GLU A 126 0.66 -9.74 2.71
CA GLU A 126 2.02 -9.36 3.07
C GLU A 126 2.66 -8.49 1.98
N LEU A 127 2.40 -8.81 0.70
CA LEU A 127 2.92 -8.02 -0.42
C LEU A 127 2.23 -6.66 -0.48
N ASN A 128 0.90 -6.61 -0.34
CA ASN A 128 0.12 -5.37 -0.34
C ASN A 128 0.42 -4.43 0.84
N ARG A 129 1.06 -4.92 1.89
CA ARG A 129 1.55 -4.07 2.98
C ARG A 129 2.62 -3.10 2.50
N TYR A 130 3.52 -3.57 1.63
CA TYR A 130 4.69 -2.81 1.19
C TYR A 130 4.60 -2.36 -0.27
N ALA A 131 3.80 -3.02 -1.09
CA ALA A 131 3.64 -2.75 -2.51
C ALA A 131 2.20 -2.49 -2.91
N ASP A 132 1.98 -1.56 -3.81
CA ASP A 132 0.72 -1.40 -4.52
C ASP A 132 0.71 -2.38 -5.69
N VAL A 133 -0.01 -3.49 -5.50
CA VAL A 133 -0.11 -4.56 -6.51
C VAL A 133 -1.42 -4.41 -7.25
N PRO A 134 -1.40 -4.14 -8.57
CA PRO A 134 -2.62 -4.01 -9.36
C PRO A 134 -3.48 -5.29 -9.26
N PRO A 135 -4.80 -5.16 -9.06
CA PRO A 135 -5.70 -6.31 -8.90
C PRO A 135 -5.81 -7.19 -10.14
N THR A 136 -5.37 -6.69 -11.29
CA THR A 136 -5.35 -7.41 -12.58
C THR A 136 -4.14 -8.31 -12.76
N GLU A 137 -3.14 -8.21 -11.91
CA GLU A 137 -1.98 -9.09 -11.97
C GLU A 137 -2.30 -10.44 -11.33
N SER A 138 -2.73 -11.38 -12.17
CA SER A 138 -2.96 -12.78 -11.78
C SER A 138 -1.65 -13.58 -11.59
N ARG A 139 -0.52 -12.91 -11.46
CA ARG A 139 0.77 -13.55 -11.23
C ARG A 139 0.82 -14.11 -9.82
N GLY A 140 1.14 -15.39 -9.71
CA GLY A 140 1.43 -16.01 -8.41
C GLY A 140 2.74 -15.47 -7.85
N TRP A 141 2.67 -14.52 -6.92
CA TRP A 141 3.84 -14.01 -6.22
C TRP A 141 4.36 -15.06 -5.25
N THR A 142 5.64 -15.36 -5.29
CA THR A 142 6.27 -16.38 -4.42
C THR A 142 7.16 -15.76 -3.36
N ARG A 143 7.80 -14.62 -3.65
CA ARG A 143 8.69 -13.91 -2.76
C ARG A 143 8.48 -12.40 -2.84
N GLY A 144 8.78 -11.71 -1.74
CA GLY A 144 8.80 -10.26 -1.68
C GLY A 144 10.01 -9.78 -0.90
N ARG A 145 10.67 -8.73 -1.38
CA ARG A 145 11.80 -8.09 -0.71
C ARG A 145 11.77 -6.59 -0.90
N TYR A 146 12.41 -5.86 0.00
CA TYR A 146 12.66 -4.43 -0.18
C TYR A 146 14.11 -4.08 0.10
N THR A 147 14.56 -3.02 -0.53
CA THR A 147 15.86 -2.38 -0.31
C THR A 147 15.58 -0.97 0.17
N ILE A 148 16.11 -0.59 1.33
CA ILE A 148 16.01 0.78 1.85
C ILE A 148 17.17 1.60 1.34
N ILE A 149 16.87 2.77 0.80
CA ILE A 149 17.82 3.77 0.34
C ILE A 149 17.61 5.02 1.19
N VAL A 150 18.64 5.45 1.90
CA VAL A 150 18.63 6.64 2.74
C VAL A 150 19.57 7.66 2.15
N GLU A 151 19.05 8.86 1.88
CA GLU A 151 19.81 9.99 1.39
C GLU A 151 19.83 11.08 2.46
N THR A 152 21.01 11.55 2.82
CA THR A 152 21.20 12.59 3.83
C THR A 152 21.80 13.84 3.17
N GLN A 153 21.10 14.95 3.25
CA GLN A 153 21.52 16.22 2.69
C GLN A 153 21.70 17.25 3.81
N PRO A 154 22.92 17.71 4.11
CA PRO A 154 23.13 18.77 5.08
C PRO A 154 22.52 20.08 4.57
N ILE A 155 21.77 20.77 5.43
CA ILE A 155 21.24 22.10 5.15
C ILE A 155 22.22 23.16 5.66
N ASP A 156 22.68 22.91 6.88
CA ASP A 156 23.68 23.74 7.58
C ASP A 156 24.49 22.84 8.52
N GLY A 157 25.40 23.42 9.31
CA GLY A 157 26.25 22.66 10.22
C GLY A 157 25.50 21.92 11.35
N LEU A 158 24.22 22.17 11.54
CA LEU A 158 23.39 21.62 12.64
C LEU A 158 22.15 20.89 12.17
N ASN A 159 21.73 21.10 10.94
CA ASN A 159 20.48 20.52 10.40
C ASN A 159 20.77 19.68 9.16
N THR A 160 20.06 18.55 9.07
CA THR A 160 20.18 17.60 7.95
C THR A 160 18.79 17.16 7.49
N ASN A 161 18.54 17.23 6.19
CA ASN A 161 17.38 16.57 5.58
C ASN A 161 17.70 15.12 5.30
N VAL A 162 16.75 14.25 5.60
CA VAL A 162 16.84 12.81 5.31
C VAL A 162 15.67 12.40 4.46
N SER A 163 15.97 11.81 3.31
CA SER A 163 15.00 11.18 2.43
C SER A 163 15.16 9.67 2.50
N ILE A 164 14.06 8.95 2.61
CA ILE A 164 14.04 7.49 2.67
C ILE A 164 13.17 6.97 1.54
N ASN A 165 13.75 6.11 0.71
CA ASN A 165 13.07 5.46 -0.39
C ASN A 165 13.20 3.95 -0.23
N ALA A 166 12.14 3.21 -0.56
CA ALA A 166 12.17 1.75 -0.59
C ALA A 166 11.95 1.25 -2.01
N LYS A 167 12.88 0.46 -2.52
CA LYS A 167 12.70 -0.32 -3.73
C LYS A 167 12.04 -1.64 -3.34
N ILE A 168 10.79 -1.83 -3.74
CA ILE A 168 10.03 -3.06 -3.48
C ILE A 168 10.12 -3.96 -4.71
N GLU A 169 10.39 -5.25 -4.50
CA GLU A 169 10.46 -6.24 -5.57
C GLU A 169 9.68 -7.49 -5.17
N GLY A 170 8.84 -7.95 -6.11
CA GLY A 170 8.14 -9.23 -6.04
C GLY A 170 8.76 -10.25 -6.99
N ARG A 171 8.79 -11.51 -6.60
CA ARG A 171 9.24 -12.61 -7.44
C ARG A 171 8.07 -13.48 -7.85
N THR A 172 8.02 -13.81 -9.12
CA THR A 172 7.13 -14.84 -9.68
C THR A 172 7.94 -16.03 -10.13
N ASP A 173 7.43 -17.24 -9.90
CA ASP A 173 8.00 -18.47 -10.44
C ASP A 173 7.04 -18.98 -11.54
N GLY A 174 7.37 -18.73 -12.79
CA GLY A 174 6.60 -19.14 -13.98
C GLY A 174 7.30 -20.23 -14.78
N ALA A 175 6.65 -20.68 -15.86
CA ALA A 175 7.20 -21.66 -16.78
C ALA A 175 8.50 -21.18 -17.48
N SER A 176 8.68 -19.87 -17.59
CA SER A 176 9.88 -19.21 -18.12
C SER A 176 11.00 -19.02 -17.10
N GLY A 177 10.79 -19.43 -15.85
CA GLY A 177 11.76 -19.28 -14.78
C GLY A 177 11.31 -18.26 -13.70
N ALA A 178 12.22 -18.01 -12.76
CA ALA A 178 12.02 -17.07 -11.67
C ALA A 178 12.41 -15.65 -12.10
N GLU A 179 11.48 -14.70 -11.97
CA GLU A 179 11.71 -13.30 -12.33
C GLU A 179 11.38 -12.37 -11.15
N TRP A 180 12.23 -11.35 -10.94
CA TRP A 180 11.98 -10.27 -10.00
C TRP A 180 11.42 -9.06 -10.75
N ALA A 181 10.27 -8.59 -10.32
CA ALA A 181 9.64 -7.37 -10.83
C ALA A 181 9.65 -6.29 -9.76
N THR A 182 9.98 -5.06 -10.15
CA THR A 182 9.87 -3.89 -9.28
C THR A 182 8.40 -3.48 -9.17
N LEU A 183 7.95 -3.23 -7.94
CA LEU A 183 6.60 -2.82 -7.60
C LEU A 183 6.61 -1.41 -7.02
N THR A 184 5.49 -0.70 -7.14
CA THR A 184 5.31 0.61 -6.52
C THR A 184 5.24 0.45 -5.00
N SER A 185 6.02 1.25 -4.24
CA SER A 185 5.95 1.25 -2.78
C SER A 185 4.65 1.87 -2.28
N THR A 186 4.07 1.30 -1.21
CA THR A 186 2.98 1.92 -0.45
C THR A 186 3.46 3.01 0.51
N GLY A 187 4.77 3.20 0.66
CA GLY A 187 5.37 4.08 1.65
C GLY A 187 5.50 3.46 3.05
N THR A 188 4.99 2.26 3.28
CA THR A 188 4.99 1.62 4.61
C THR A 188 6.42 1.35 5.11
N ALA A 189 7.30 0.82 4.26
CA ALA A 189 8.68 0.51 4.64
C ALA A 189 9.45 1.79 4.99
N GLU A 190 9.26 2.85 4.22
CA GLU A 190 9.84 4.17 4.43
C GLU A 190 9.38 4.78 5.75
N GLN A 191 8.06 4.76 6.02
CA GLN A 191 7.47 5.29 7.24
C GLN A 191 7.93 4.53 8.48
N GLU A 192 7.99 3.20 8.42
CA GLU A 192 8.48 2.37 9.51
C GLU A 192 9.97 2.65 9.81
N PHE A 193 10.79 2.82 8.77
CA PHE A 193 12.20 3.14 8.94
C PHE A 193 12.39 4.56 9.48
N LEU A 194 11.68 5.53 8.92
CA LEU A 194 11.74 6.93 9.34
C LEU A 194 11.30 7.10 10.78
N LYS A 195 10.23 6.42 11.19
CA LYS A 195 9.80 6.40 12.60
C LYS A 195 10.93 5.93 13.53
N ALA A 196 11.55 4.78 13.21
CA ALA A 196 12.66 4.25 14.01
C ALA A 196 13.87 5.19 14.04
N LEU A 197 14.16 5.87 12.94
CA LEU A 197 15.24 6.85 12.87
C LEU A 197 14.95 8.08 13.76
N ILE A 198 13.70 8.59 13.72
CA ILE A 198 13.29 9.71 14.60
C ILE A 198 13.44 9.29 16.06
N GLU A 199 12.91 8.14 16.44
CA GLU A 199 13.04 7.59 17.81
C GLU A 199 14.50 7.47 18.24
N ARG A 200 15.38 7.00 17.34
CA ARG A 200 16.81 6.86 17.61
C ARG A 200 17.51 8.20 17.82
N VAL A 201 17.19 9.20 17.00
CA VAL A 201 17.86 10.52 17.03
C VAL A 201 17.31 11.42 18.13
N THR A 202 15.99 11.38 18.36
CA THR A 202 15.30 12.29 19.30
C THR A 202 15.03 11.69 20.68
N GLY A 203 15.11 10.36 20.78
CA GLY A 203 14.75 9.62 22.01
C GLY A 203 13.23 9.51 22.25
N ALA A 204 12.40 9.99 21.32
CA ALA A 204 10.94 9.96 21.43
C ALA A 204 10.29 9.60 20.08
N PRO A 205 9.14 8.91 20.09
CA PRO A 205 8.40 8.64 18.87
C PRO A 205 7.90 9.95 18.24
N PRO A 206 7.73 9.98 16.91
CA PRO A 206 7.18 11.17 16.25
C PRO A 206 5.76 11.48 16.73
N ALA A 207 5.36 12.76 16.65
CA ALA A 207 4.04 13.21 17.06
C ALA A 207 2.92 12.39 16.39
N GLY A 208 1.96 11.93 17.19
CA GLY A 208 0.87 11.07 16.75
C GLY A 208 1.21 9.56 16.72
N TYR A 209 2.46 9.17 16.97
CA TYR A 209 2.90 7.78 17.05
C TYR A 209 3.30 7.36 18.46
N ALA A 210 2.94 8.13 19.47
CA ALA A 210 3.16 7.74 20.86
C ALA A 210 2.50 6.37 21.11
N PRO A 211 3.17 5.42 21.79
CA PRO A 211 2.52 4.20 22.19
C PRO A 211 1.31 4.54 23.04
N GLU A 212 0.17 3.93 22.73
CA GLU A 212 -1.01 4.00 23.59
C GLU A 212 -0.55 3.50 24.97
N ALA A 213 -0.71 4.35 25.99
CA ALA A 213 -0.30 3.99 27.34
C ALA A 213 -1.03 2.69 27.71
N GLU A 214 -0.27 1.63 28.02
CA GLU A 214 -0.86 0.39 28.51
C GLU A 214 -1.78 0.76 29.68
N PRO A 215 -3.03 0.27 29.71
CA PRO A 215 -3.91 0.48 30.85
C PRO A 215 -3.20 -0.09 32.08
N GLN A 216 -2.84 0.78 32.99
CA GLN A 216 -2.24 0.38 34.26
C GLN A 216 -3.24 -0.52 35.00
N PRO A 217 -2.80 -1.63 35.59
CA PRO A 217 -3.64 -2.60 36.29
C PRO A 217 -4.36 -2.01 37.51
#